data_f15d9f79b9ccb3a9ab0f1ca136067cb0
#
_entry.id   f15d9f79b9ccb3a9ab0f1ca136067cb0
#
_cell.length_a   1.000
_cell.length_b   1.000
_cell.length_c   1.000
_cell.angle_alpha   90.00
_cell.angle_beta   90.00
_cell.angle_gamma   90.00
#
_symmetry.space_group_name_H-M   'P 1'
#
loop_
_entity.id
_entity.type
_entity.pdbx_description
1 polymer ?
#
loop_
_entity_poly.entity_id
_entity_poly.type
_entity_poly.pdbx_seq_one_letter_code
_entity_poly.pdbx_strand_id
1 'polypeptide(L)'
;MYKGIPFSPQVALADGIGAGDTTIPVTDISAFPDAPNLATIGTDEDGETILYTAKTTDSLSGCTRGVEGTAKAWPSGTTIARNFTNKDFDALQKNIQEAKKQADQGVGDAASAKSAAATAQSTANAAGTAASGAQSAANAAGTAASNAQTAANNAQTAADDAQSAADDAQSAIDEHAANKQNPHGVTAAQVGAAAASHKHGNLTSD
;
A
#
# COMPACT_ATOMS: atom_id res chain seq x y z
N MET A 1 -3.29 4.23 4.83
CA MET A 1 -4.45 3.36 4.48
C MET A 1 -5.25 3.11 5.74
N TYR A 2 -6.57 3.22 5.66
CA TYR A 2 -7.45 3.02 6.80
C TYR A 2 -7.75 1.53 6.99
N LYS A 3 -7.80 1.08 8.25
CA LYS A 3 -8.07 -0.32 8.58
C LYS A 3 -9.55 -0.66 8.28
N GLY A 4 -9.78 -1.78 7.64
CA GLY A 4 -11.11 -2.35 7.48
C GLY A 4 -11.56 -3.14 8.71
N ILE A 5 -12.81 -3.53 8.72
CA ILE A 5 -13.38 -4.45 9.72
C ILE A 5 -14.08 -5.60 8.98
N PRO A 6 -13.93 -6.86 9.43
CA PRO A 6 -14.60 -7.99 8.79
C PRO A 6 -16.11 -7.79 8.69
N PHE A 7 -16.67 -8.12 7.53
CA PHE A 7 -18.12 -8.05 7.25
C PHE A 7 -18.72 -6.65 7.24
N SER A 8 -17.93 -5.59 7.52
CA SER A 8 -18.42 -4.19 7.60
C SER A 8 -19.78 -4.09 8.31
N PRO A 9 -19.85 -4.43 9.61
CA PRO A 9 -21.10 -4.44 10.32
C PRO A 9 -21.78 -3.08 10.23
N GLN A 10 -23.07 -3.10 9.92
CA GLN A 10 -23.90 -1.91 9.88
C GLN A 10 -24.53 -1.68 11.25
N VAL A 11 -24.42 -0.47 11.71
CA VAL A 11 -25.08 0.01 12.94
C VAL A 11 -25.88 1.26 12.62
N ALA A 12 -26.54 1.83 13.60
CA ALA A 12 -27.33 3.03 13.42
C ALA A 12 -26.70 4.22 14.18
N LEU A 13 -27.01 5.43 13.75
CA LEU A 13 -26.83 6.62 14.56
C LEU A 13 -27.73 6.49 15.79
N ALA A 14 -27.15 6.63 16.99
CA ALA A 14 -27.91 6.59 18.23
C ALA A 14 -28.82 7.82 18.38
N ASP A 15 -28.31 8.98 17.95
CA ASP A 15 -29.03 10.25 17.94
C ASP A 15 -28.95 10.91 16.55
N GLY A 16 -29.84 11.87 16.30
CA GLY A 16 -29.76 12.72 15.13
C GLY A 16 -28.55 13.64 15.19
N ILE A 17 -27.91 13.88 14.05
CA ILE A 17 -26.74 14.75 13.93
C ILE A 17 -26.97 15.88 12.93
N GLY A 18 -26.39 17.04 13.20
CA GLY A 18 -26.32 18.16 12.29
C GLY A 18 -25.14 18.08 11.33
N ALA A 19 -25.13 18.89 10.28
CA ALA A 19 -24.05 18.92 9.29
C ALA A 19 -22.69 19.31 9.87
N GLY A 20 -22.66 20.08 10.97
CA GLY A 20 -21.45 20.56 11.62
C GLY A 20 -20.96 19.72 12.79
N ASP A 21 -21.68 18.67 13.16
CA ASP A 21 -21.33 17.87 14.34
C ASP A 21 -20.05 17.08 14.09
N THR A 22 -19.15 17.16 15.06
CA THR A 22 -17.85 16.48 15.05
C THR A 22 -17.81 15.25 15.96
N THR A 23 -18.93 14.96 16.64
CA THR A 23 -19.13 13.77 17.45
C THR A 23 -20.37 13.05 16.93
N ILE A 24 -20.22 11.80 16.58
CA ILE A 24 -21.23 10.99 15.92
C ILE A 24 -21.58 9.82 16.85
N PRO A 25 -22.70 9.88 17.58
CA PRO A 25 -23.13 8.80 18.45
C PRO A 25 -23.64 7.61 17.63
N VAL A 26 -23.22 6.41 18.02
CA VAL A 26 -23.55 5.17 17.31
C VAL A 26 -24.09 4.12 18.28
N THR A 27 -24.92 3.23 17.80
CA THR A 27 -25.52 2.18 18.62
C THR A 27 -24.55 1.08 19.03
N ASP A 28 -23.47 0.90 18.28
CA ASP A 28 -22.38 -0.04 18.60
C ASP A 28 -21.04 0.46 18.08
N ILE A 29 -20.21 0.94 18.98
CA ILE A 29 -18.87 1.46 18.66
C ILE A 29 -17.89 0.36 18.27
N SER A 30 -18.15 -0.91 18.61
CA SER A 30 -17.28 -2.04 18.24
C SER A 30 -17.31 -2.35 16.74
N ALA A 31 -18.33 -1.86 16.03
CA ALA A 31 -18.46 -1.92 14.59
C ALA A 31 -17.41 -1.08 13.83
N PHE A 32 -16.62 -0.29 14.53
CA PHE A 32 -15.64 0.61 13.91
C PHE A 32 -14.22 0.29 14.34
N PRO A 33 -13.25 0.23 13.41
CA PRO A 33 -11.83 0.09 13.73
C PRO A 33 -11.31 1.24 14.60
N ASP A 34 -10.08 1.09 15.12
CA ASP A 34 -9.40 2.16 15.82
C ASP A 34 -9.21 3.38 14.94
N ALA A 35 -9.24 4.56 15.57
CA ALA A 35 -9.00 5.83 14.92
C ALA A 35 -7.49 6.03 14.59
N PRO A 36 -7.14 6.84 13.57
CA PRO A 36 -8.06 7.50 12.66
C PRO A 36 -8.63 6.56 11.61
N ASN A 37 -9.91 6.70 11.28
CA ASN A 37 -10.54 5.85 10.27
C ASN A 37 -11.76 6.54 9.60
N LEU A 38 -12.33 5.88 8.60
CA LEU A 38 -13.49 6.35 7.86
C LEU A 38 -14.75 5.61 8.30
N ALA A 39 -15.89 6.28 8.17
CA ALA A 39 -17.22 5.68 8.26
C ALA A 39 -18.15 6.34 7.24
N THR A 40 -19.10 5.59 6.71
CA THR A 40 -20.10 6.08 5.76
C THR A 40 -21.46 6.08 6.43
N ILE A 41 -22.12 7.23 6.41
CA ILE A 41 -23.48 7.45 6.89
C ILE A 41 -24.43 7.41 5.69
N GLY A 42 -25.52 6.67 5.81
CA GLY A 42 -26.43 6.41 4.69
C GLY A 42 -25.95 5.24 3.83
N THR A 43 -26.80 4.80 2.92
CA THR A 43 -26.60 3.61 2.09
C THR A 43 -26.81 3.84 0.60
N ASP A 44 -27.16 5.04 0.22
CA ASP A 44 -27.49 5.43 -1.14
C ASP A 44 -26.50 6.45 -1.72
N GLU A 45 -26.81 6.98 -2.87
CA GLU A 45 -26.02 7.99 -3.58
C GLU A 45 -25.88 9.31 -2.80
N ASP A 46 -26.72 9.55 -1.82
CA ASP A 46 -26.66 10.69 -0.91
C ASP A 46 -25.80 10.42 0.35
N GLY A 47 -25.15 9.28 0.42
CA GLY A 47 -24.30 8.89 1.53
C GLY A 47 -23.16 9.89 1.81
N GLU A 48 -22.73 9.96 3.05
CA GLU A 48 -21.65 10.82 3.48
C GLU A 48 -20.53 9.99 4.12
N THR A 49 -19.31 10.11 3.63
CA THR A 49 -18.13 9.56 4.31
C THR A 49 -17.55 10.61 5.25
N ILE A 50 -17.27 10.19 6.47
CA ILE A 50 -16.62 10.98 7.50
C ILE A 50 -15.27 10.37 7.87
N LEU A 51 -14.32 11.21 8.31
CA LEU A 51 -13.07 10.80 8.95
C LEU A 51 -13.20 11.06 10.45
N TYR A 52 -13.08 10.04 11.29
CA TYR A 52 -12.99 10.21 12.73
C TYR A 52 -11.55 10.03 13.21
N THR A 53 -11.14 10.83 14.19
CA THR A 53 -9.78 10.85 14.73
C THR A 53 -9.68 10.26 16.12
N ALA A 54 -10.81 10.00 16.78
CA ALA A 54 -10.89 9.32 18.08
C ALA A 54 -12.22 8.56 18.20
N LYS A 55 -12.30 7.67 19.19
CA LYS A 55 -13.49 6.92 19.59
C LYS A 55 -13.72 7.12 21.09
N THR A 56 -14.96 7.18 21.47
CA THR A 56 -15.39 7.07 22.87
C THR A 56 -16.07 5.71 23.11
N THR A 57 -16.77 5.55 24.21
CA THR A 57 -17.51 4.31 24.50
C THR A 57 -18.74 4.11 23.61
N ASP A 58 -19.24 5.18 22.99
CA ASP A 58 -20.51 5.21 22.26
C ASP A 58 -20.48 6.10 21.01
N SER A 59 -19.37 6.76 20.71
CA SER A 59 -19.32 7.75 19.64
C SER A 59 -18.01 7.74 18.88
N LEU A 60 -18.07 8.08 17.61
CA LEU A 60 -16.92 8.51 16.80
C LEU A 60 -16.72 10.00 17.05
N SER A 61 -15.49 10.43 17.32
CA SER A 61 -15.20 11.82 17.71
C SER A 61 -14.04 12.41 16.90
N GLY A 62 -13.94 13.76 16.93
CA GLY A 62 -13.01 14.49 16.09
C GLY A 62 -13.30 14.26 14.60
N CYS A 63 -14.58 14.20 14.26
CA CYS A 63 -15.01 13.89 12.91
C CYS A 63 -14.83 15.06 11.95
N THR A 64 -14.19 14.79 10.81
CA THR A 64 -14.29 15.64 9.63
C THR A 64 -15.45 15.14 8.79
N ARG A 65 -16.42 16.02 8.53
CA ARG A 65 -17.63 15.73 7.79
C ARG A 65 -17.40 15.89 6.28
N GLY A 66 -18.18 15.19 5.45
CA GLY A 66 -18.16 15.35 4.00
C GLY A 66 -16.82 15.03 3.34
N VAL A 67 -16.07 14.06 3.84
CA VAL A 67 -14.81 13.61 3.21
C VAL A 67 -15.09 13.08 1.80
N GLU A 68 -16.22 12.41 1.63
CA GLU A 68 -16.88 12.12 0.36
C GLU A 68 -18.37 12.37 0.54
N GLY A 69 -19.02 12.83 -0.49
CA GLY A 69 -20.40 13.32 -0.39
C GLY A 69 -20.49 14.70 0.27
N THR A 70 -21.67 15.06 0.72
CA THR A 70 -21.94 16.38 1.32
C THR A 70 -22.35 16.21 2.78
N ALA A 71 -21.70 16.98 3.65
CA ALA A 71 -22.09 17.04 5.06
C ALA A 71 -23.54 17.58 5.19
N LYS A 72 -24.39 16.80 5.80
CA LYS A 72 -25.79 17.16 6.03
C LYS A 72 -26.30 16.66 7.40
N ALA A 73 -27.48 17.09 7.79
CA ALA A 73 -28.15 16.53 8.95
C ALA A 73 -28.63 15.11 8.66
N TRP A 74 -28.46 14.21 9.62
CA TRP A 74 -28.92 12.83 9.54
C TRP A 74 -29.80 12.51 10.76
N PRO A 75 -30.96 11.90 10.57
CA PRO A 75 -31.81 11.50 11.70
C PRO A 75 -31.21 10.33 12.46
N SER A 76 -31.58 10.19 13.74
CA SER A 76 -31.35 8.97 14.52
C SER A 76 -31.88 7.75 13.77
N GLY A 77 -31.19 6.62 13.93
CA GLY A 77 -31.51 5.39 13.21
C GLY A 77 -30.94 5.29 11.78
N THR A 78 -30.33 6.36 11.26
CA THR A 78 -29.63 6.28 9.97
C THR A 78 -28.48 5.28 10.04
N THR A 79 -28.38 4.41 9.04
CA THR A 79 -27.31 3.43 8.94
C THR A 79 -25.94 4.10 8.82
N ILE A 80 -24.98 3.58 9.57
CA ILE A 80 -23.57 3.96 9.48
C ILE A 80 -22.69 2.70 9.52
N ALA A 81 -21.67 2.66 8.70
CA ALA A 81 -20.77 1.51 8.62
C ALA A 81 -19.36 1.92 8.17
N ARG A 82 -18.38 1.06 8.44
CA ARG A 82 -17.05 1.17 7.84
C ARG A 82 -17.07 0.53 6.46
N ASN A 83 -17.51 1.25 5.47
CA ASN A 83 -17.51 0.80 4.07
C ASN A 83 -16.14 1.04 3.43
N PHE A 84 -15.83 0.27 2.38
CA PHE A 84 -14.72 0.61 1.49
C PHE A 84 -15.16 1.78 0.62
N THR A 85 -14.37 2.84 0.62
CA THR A 85 -14.70 4.09 -0.05
C THR A 85 -13.71 4.40 -1.16
N ASN A 86 -14.00 5.42 -1.95
CA ASN A 86 -13.06 5.89 -2.95
C ASN A 86 -11.74 6.38 -2.32
N LYS A 87 -11.79 6.93 -1.12
CA LYS A 87 -10.57 7.30 -0.35
C LYS A 87 -9.69 6.11 -0.02
N ASP A 88 -10.27 4.96 0.28
CA ASP A 88 -9.51 3.73 0.49
C ASP A 88 -8.86 3.27 -0.83
N PHE A 89 -9.61 3.35 -1.92
CA PHE A 89 -9.11 3.00 -3.25
C PHE A 89 -7.97 3.92 -3.69
N ASP A 90 -8.11 5.24 -3.53
CA ASP A 90 -7.06 6.21 -3.82
C ASP A 90 -5.79 5.95 -2.99
N ALA A 91 -5.96 5.67 -1.70
CA ALA A 91 -4.85 5.32 -0.82
C ALA A 91 -4.15 4.02 -1.24
N LEU A 92 -4.93 3.02 -1.67
CA LEU A 92 -4.40 1.77 -2.20
C LEU A 92 -3.61 1.99 -3.49
N GLN A 93 -4.18 2.71 -4.44
CA GLN A 93 -3.50 3.05 -5.69
C GLN A 93 -2.19 3.80 -5.45
N LYS A 94 -2.21 4.79 -4.56
CA LYS A 94 -1.01 5.54 -4.20
C LYS A 94 0.07 4.62 -3.60
N ASN A 95 -0.30 3.72 -2.70
CA ASN A 95 0.65 2.78 -2.10
C ASN A 95 1.23 1.81 -3.15
N ILE A 96 0.41 1.34 -4.08
CA ILE A 96 0.86 0.49 -5.20
C ILE A 96 1.84 1.25 -6.10
N GLN A 97 1.52 2.50 -6.45
CA GLN A 97 2.41 3.34 -7.26
C GLN A 97 3.73 3.62 -6.54
N GLU A 98 3.69 3.85 -5.25
CA GLU A 98 4.88 4.09 -4.44
C GLU A 98 5.75 2.83 -4.31
N ALA A 99 5.13 1.66 -4.08
CA ALA A 99 5.81 0.38 -4.07
C ALA A 99 6.44 0.06 -5.44
N LYS A 100 5.70 0.30 -6.52
CA LYS A 100 6.24 0.15 -7.87
C LYS A 100 7.43 1.08 -8.11
N LYS A 101 7.33 2.34 -7.74
CA LYS A 101 8.42 3.31 -7.88
C LYS A 101 9.68 2.87 -7.12
N GLN A 102 9.51 2.36 -5.90
CA GLN A 102 10.62 1.83 -5.10
C GLN A 102 11.24 0.58 -5.75
N ALA A 103 10.42 -0.32 -6.29
CA ALA A 103 10.88 -1.48 -7.01
C ALA A 103 11.66 -1.09 -8.28
N ASP A 104 11.12 -0.17 -9.09
CA ASP A 104 11.78 0.33 -10.30
C ASP A 104 13.11 1.04 -9.97
N GLN A 105 13.15 1.81 -8.86
CA GLN A 105 14.37 2.45 -8.37
C GLN A 105 15.40 1.40 -7.95
N GLY A 106 14.99 0.38 -7.20
CA GLY A 106 15.88 -0.73 -6.81
C GLY A 106 16.47 -1.48 -8.01
N VAL A 107 15.67 -1.70 -9.06
CA VAL A 107 16.16 -2.28 -10.32
C VAL A 107 17.17 -1.35 -11.01
N GLY A 108 16.89 -0.05 -11.02
CA GLY A 108 17.82 0.95 -11.59
C GLY A 108 19.14 1.03 -10.83
N ASP A 109 19.09 1.01 -9.51
CA ASP A 109 20.27 1.01 -8.64
C ASP A 109 21.08 -0.25 -8.82
N ALA A 110 20.44 -1.41 -8.93
CA ALA A 110 21.09 -2.69 -9.22
C ALA A 110 21.79 -2.68 -10.58
N ALA A 111 21.14 -2.15 -11.62
CA ALA A 111 21.75 -2.03 -12.96
C ALA A 111 22.96 -1.08 -12.95
N SER A 112 22.86 0.03 -12.22
CA SER A 112 23.95 1.00 -12.06
C SER A 112 25.15 0.39 -11.33
N ALA A 113 24.92 -0.33 -10.24
CA ALA A 113 25.97 -1.03 -9.51
C ALA A 113 26.63 -2.13 -10.36
N LYS A 114 25.85 -2.87 -11.15
CA LYS A 114 26.37 -3.87 -12.09
C LYS A 114 27.24 -3.25 -13.17
N SER A 115 26.83 -2.11 -13.72
CA SER A 115 27.63 -1.37 -14.71
C SER A 115 28.95 -0.84 -14.12
N ALA A 116 28.91 -0.33 -12.88
CA ALA A 116 30.10 0.11 -12.17
C ALA A 116 31.06 -1.06 -11.90
N ALA A 117 30.56 -2.23 -11.52
CA ALA A 117 31.33 -3.44 -11.35
C ALA A 117 31.99 -3.91 -12.65
N ALA A 118 31.26 -3.86 -13.78
CA ALA A 118 31.81 -4.21 -15.09
C ALA A 118 32.92 -3.23 -15.55
N THR A 119 32.72 -1.94 -15.28
CA THR A 119 33.74 -0.91 -15.56
C THR A 119 35.00 -1.13 -14.72
N ALA A 120 34.85 -1.40 -13.41
CA ALA A 120 35.96 -1.70 -12.53
C ALA A 120 36.73 -2.96 -12.97
N GLN A 121 36.01 -4.01 -13.41
CA GLN A 121 36.60 -5.22 -13.96
C GLN A 121 37.43 -4.93 -15.23
N SER A 122 36.87 -4.13 -16.16
CA SER A 122 37.55 -3.73 -17.38
C SER A 122 38.84 -2.94 -17.08
N THR A 123 38.78 -2.04 -16.12
CA THR A 123 39.94 -1.25 -15.67
C THR A 123 41.02 -2.13 -15.04
N ALA A 124 40.63 -3.08 -14.18
CA ALA A 124 41.55 -4.02 -13.55
C ALA A 124 42.26 -4.91 -14.62
N ASN A 125 41.53 -5.37 -15.64
CA ASN A 125 42.10 -6.16 -16.72
C ASN A 125 43.09 -5.36 -17.58
N ALA A 126 42.77 -4.10 -17.87
CA ALA A 126 43.68 -3.21 -18.65
C ALA A 126 44.98 -2.90 -17.85
N ALA A 127 44.83 -2.66 -16.53
CA ALA A 127 46.00 -2.45 -15.64
C ALA A 127 46.91 -3.70 -15.62
N GLY A 128 46.32 -4.90 -15.52
CA GLY A 128 47.07 -6.17 -15.57
C GLY A 128 47.84 -6.36 -16.88
N THR A 129 47.26 -5.92 -18.03
CA THR A 129 47.94 -5.99 -19.35
C THR A 129 49.10 -5.00 -19.44
N ALA A 130 48.93 -3.78 -18.92
CA ALA A 130 49.98 -2.76 -18.90
C ALA A 130 51.15 -3.12 -17.96
N ALA A 131 50.87 -3.87 -16.91
CA ALA A 131 51.86 -4.27 -15.91
C ALA A 131 52.78 -5.44 -16.33
N SER A 132 52.46 -6.15 -17.42
CA SER A 132 53.28 -7.26 -17.90
C SER A 132 54.68 -6.85 -18.35
N GLY A 133 54.98 -5.53 -18.45
CA GLY A 133 56.30 -5.00 -18.79
C GLY A 133 57.24 -4.63 -17.66
N ALA A 134 56.74 -4.60 -16.43
CA ALA A 134 57.55 -4.20 -15.26
C ALA A 134 57.13 -5.00 -14.02
N GLN A 135 58.00 -5.91 -13.55
CA GLN A 135 57.69 -6.84 -12.46
C GLN A 135 57.27 -6.13 -11.18
N SER A 136 57.84 -4.98 -10.84
CA SER A 136 57.48 -4.19 -9.66
C SER A 136 56.11 -3.51 -9.81
N ALA A 137 55.77 -3.04 -11.02
CA ALA A 137 54.49 -2.43 -11.30
C ALA A 137 53.38 -3.48 -11.40
N ALA A 138 53.70 -4.73 -11.88
CA ALA A 138 52.75 -5.83 -11.94
C ALA A 138 52.19 -6.21 -10.55
N ASN A 139 53.02 -6.22 -9.52
CA ASN A 139 52.57 -6.51 -8.15
C ASN A 139 51.62 -5.40 -7.61
N ALA A 140 51.94 -4.16 -7.89
CA ALA A 140 51.10 -3.03 -7.50
C ALA A 140 49.79 -3.03 -8.31
N ALA A 141 49.87 -3.31 -9.63
CA ALA A 141 48.72 -3.44 -10.48
C ALA A 141 47.87 -4.68 -10.14
N GLY A 142 48.51 -5.82 -9.82
CA GLY A 142 47.81 -7.00 -9.33
C GLY A 142 47.04 -6.75 -8.01
N THR A 143 47.64 -5.98 -7.08
CA THR A 143 46.96 -5.57 -5.86
C THR A 143 45.77 -4.64 -6.17
N ALA A 144 45.98 -3.67 -7.04
CA ALA A 144 44.91 -2.76 -7.46
C ALA A 144 43.78 -3.49 -8.22
N ALA A 145 44.14 -4.44 -9.09
CA ALA A 145 43.15 -5.28 -9.79
C ALA A 145 42.37 -6.17 -8.82
N SER A 146 43.04 -6.72 -7.80
CA SER A 146 42.37 -7.53 -6.76
C SER A 146 41.42 -6.69 -5.90
N ASN A 147 41.79 -5.46 -5.58
CA ASN A 147 40.93 -4.53 -4.85
C ASN A 147 39.70 -4.12 -5.70
N ALA A 148 39.92 -3.85 -6.98
CA ALA A 148 38.86 -3.54 -7.93
C ALA A 148 37.91 -4.73 -8.11
N GLN A 149 38.46 -5.97 -8.17
CA GLN A 149 37.65 -7.19 -8.22
C GLN A 149 36.80 -7.37 -6.96
N THR A 150 37.39 -7.12 -5.78
CA THR A 150 36.65 -7.19 -4.51
C THR A 150 35.51 -6.16 -4.47
N ALA A 151 35.80 -4.93 -4.92
CA ALA A 151 34.78 -3.90 -5.02
C ALA A 151 33.68 -4.27 -6.06
N ALA A 152 34.09 -4.86 -7.19
CA ALA A 152 33.17 -5.33 -8.20
C ALA A 152 32.29 -6.50 -7.68
N ASN A 153 32.88 -7.43 -6.93
CA ASN A 153 32.15 -8.54 -6.33
C ASN A 153 31.19 -8.02 -5.23
N ASN A 154 31.61 -7.05 -4.42
CA ASN A 154 30.77 -6.43 -3.42
C ASN A 154 29.61 -5.65 -4.10
N ALA A 155 29.93 -4.94 -5.17
CA ALA A 155 28.91 -4.24 -5.95
C ALA A 155 27.95 -5.22 -6.65
N GLN A 156 28.47 -6.35 -7.15
CA GLN A 156 27.65 -7.41 -7.74
C GLN A 156 26.74 -8.04 -6.69
N THR A 157 27.26 -8.37 -5.50
CA THR A 157 26.45 -8.89 -4.40
C THR A 157 25.32 -7.89 -4.02
N ALA A 158 25.67 -6.62 -3.91
CA ALA A 158 24.67 -5.58 -3.63
C ALA A 158 23.64 -5.43 -4.77
N ALA A 159 24.09 -5.62 -6.03
CA ALA A 159 23.20 -5.59 -7.20
C ALA A 159 22.25 -6.80 -7.21
N ASP A 160 22.76 -7.98 -6.91
CA ASP A 160 21.97 -9.21 -6.84
C ASP A 160 20.97 -9.18 -5.68
N ASP A 161 21.39 -8.62 -4.53
CA ASP A 161 20.50 -8.41 -3.38
C ASP A 161 19.38 -7.41 -3.73
N ALA A 162 19.71 -6.31 -4.40
CA ALA A 162 18.73 -5.32 -4.83
C ALA A 162 17.77 -5.87 -5.88
N GLN A 163 18.27 -6.68 -6.83
CA GLN A 163 17.42 -7.36 -7.81
C GLN A 163 16.47 -8.35 -7.14
N SER A 164 16.98 -9.13 -6.18
CA SER A 164 16.17 -10.09 -5.43
C SER A 164 15.05 -9.37 -4.66
N ALA A 165 15.38 -8.26 -4.01
CA ALA A 165 14.39 -7.44 -3.30
C ALA A 165 13.32 -6.85 -4.26
N ALA A 166 13.73 -6.47 -5.47
CA ALA A 166 12.81 -5.97 -6.48
C ALA A 166 11.88 -7.08 -7.01
N ASP A 167 12.41 -8.27 -7.23
CA ASP A 167 11.63 -9.44 -7.67
C ASP A 167 10.64 -9.89 -6.59
N ASP A 168 11.06 -9.87 -5.32
CA ASP A 168 10.19 -10.15 -4.17
C ASP A 168 9.07 -9.11 -4.06
N ALA A 169 9.39 -7.82 -4.23
CA ALA A 169 8.41 -6.76 -4.24
C ALA A 169 7.42 -6.90 -5.41
N GLN A 170 7.90 -7.26 -6.61
CA GLN A 170 7.04 -7.52 -7.76
C GLN A 170 6.13 -8.72 -7.52
N SER A 171 6.70 -9.81 -6.99
CA SER A 171 5.93 -11.01 -6.64
C SER A 171 4.84 -10.70 -5.60
N ALA A 172 5.18 -9.90 -4.58
CA ALA A 172 4.22 -9.46 -3.58
C ALA A 172 3.08 -8.61 -4.18
N ILE A 173 3.40 -7.77 -5.16
CA ILE A 173 2.40 -6.98 -5.90
C ILE A 173 1.51 -7.91 -6.75
N ASP A 174 2.11 -8.87 -7.45
CA ASP A 174 1.39 -9.81 -8.31
C ASP A 174 0.50 -10.74 -7.49
N GLU A 175 1.02 -11.27 -6.37
CA GLU A 175 0.24 -12.04 -5.41
C GLU A 175 -0.90 -11.21 -4.81
N HIS A 176 -0.60 -9.96 -4.46
CA HIS A 176 -1.61 -9.03 -3.97
C HIS A 176 -2.69 -8.78 -5.04
N ALA A 177 -2.30 -8.52 -6.28
CA ALA A 177 -3.22 -8.30 -7.40
C ALA A 177 -4.03 -9.57 -7.73
N ALA A 178 -3.40 -10.75 -7.61
CA ALA A 178 -4.03 -12.05 -7.84
C ALA A 178 -4.87 -12.51 -6.65
N ASN A 179 -4.62 -12.01 -5.46
CA ASN A 179 -5.28 -12.44 -4.24
C ASN A 179 -6.72 -11.95 -4.17
N LYS A 180 -7.62 -12.83 -4.58
CA LYS A 180 -9.07 -12.62 -4.51
C LYS A 180 -9.66 -12.86 -3.11
N GLN A 181 -8.83 -13.21 -2.14
CA GLN A 181 -9.24 -13.49 -0.75
C GLN A 181 -9.16 -12.24 0.14
N ASN A 182 -9.12 -11.06 -0.48
CA ASN A 182 -9.19 -9.79 0.24
C ASN A 182 -7.98 -9.51 1.14
N PRO A 183 -6.78 -9.29 0.56
CA PRO A 183 -5.53 -9.10 1.31
C PRO A 183 -5.51 -7.88 2.24
N HIS A 184 -6.41 -6.94 2.04
CA HIS A 184 -6.57 -5.76 2.91
C HIS A 184 -7.62 -5.95 4.00
N GLY A 185 -8.16 -7.16 4.17
CA GLY A 185 -9.27 -7.40 5.08
C GLY A 185 -10.57 -6.68 4.69
N VAL A 186 -10.62 -6.16 3.45
CA VAL A 186 -11.82 -5.49 2.92
C VAL A 186 -12.84 -6.54 2.49
N THR A 187 -13.98 -6.56 3.14
CA THR A 187 -15.04 -7.53 2.83
C THR A 187 -15.91 -7.09 1.66
N ALA A 188 -16.67 -8.02 1.10
CA ALA A 188 -17.69 -7.72 0.09
C ALA A 188 -18.67 -6.63 0.59
N ALA A 189 -19.01 -6.63 1.87
CA ALA A 189 -19.88 -5.63 2.48
C ALA A 189 -19.26 -4.24 2.50
N GLN A 190 -17.96 -4.13 2.78
CA GLN A 190 -17.22 -2.85 2.80
C GLN A 190 -17.13 -2.19 1.42
N VAL A 191 -17.05 -2.96 0.37
CA VAL A 191 -17.03 -2.46 -1.02
C VAL A 191 -18.40 -2.38 -1.66
N GLY A 192 -19.47 -2.67 -0.93
CA GLY A 192 -20.81 -2.75 -1.48
C GLY A 192 -21.01 -3.90 -2.48
N ALA A 193 -20.06 -4.84 -2.54
CA ALA A 193 -20.18 -5.99 -3.41
C ALA A 193 -21.03 -7.08 -2.75
N ALA A 194 -21.76 -7.82 -3.57
CA ALA A 194 -22.50 -8.98 -3.09
C ALA A 194 -21.55 -10.03 -2.50
N ALA A 195 -21.95 -10.66 -1.41
CA ALA A 195 -21.24 -11.81 -0.87
C ALA A 195 -21.08 -12.92 -1.92
N ALA A 196 -20.07 -13.78 -1.76
CA ALA A 196 -19.81 -14.89 -2.69
C ALA A 196 -21.02 -15.83 -2.87
N SER A 197 -21.88 -15.88 -1.85
CA SER A 197 -23.16 -16.60 -1.91
C SER A 197 -24.33 -15.77 -2.42
N HIS A 198 -24.08 -14.50 -2.77
CA HIS A 198 -25.13 -13.62 -3.30
C HIS A 198 -25.62 -14.16 -4.64
N LYS A 199 -26.89 -14.49 -4.67
CA LYS A 199 -27.56 -14.84 -5.92
C LYS A 199 -28.18 -13.58 -6.49
N HIS A 200 -27.73 -13.16 -7.64
CA HIS A 200 -28.40 -12.13 -8.42
C HIS A 200 -29.74 -12.73 -8.91
N GLY A 201 -30.80 -12.48 -8.15
CA GLY A 201 -32.13 -12.97 -8.51
C GLY A 201 -32.65 -12.50 -9.87
N ASN A 202 -31.97 -11.53 -10.47
CA ASN A 202 -32.33 -10.91 -11.76
C ASN A 202 -31.47 -11.38 -12.94
N LEU A 203 -30.56 -12.35 -12.76
CA LEU A 203 -29.79 -12.90 -13.88
C LEU A 203 -30.36 -14.22 -14.41
N THR A 204 -31.61 -14.54 -14.07
CA THR A 204 -32.36 -15.44 -14.90
C THR A 204 -32.97 -14.60 -16.04
N SER A 205 -32.20 -14.42 -17.08
CA SER A 205 -32.71 -14.01 -18.35
C SER A 205 -33.87 -14.92 -18.76
N ASP A 206 -34.95 -14.31 -19.12
CA ASP A 206 -35.91 -14.91 -20.03
C ASP A 206 -35.23 -15.25 -21.37
#